data_01b0b4e437400b5f7648599bd238899e
#
_entry.id   01b0b4e437400b5f7648599bd238899e
#
_cell.length_a   1.000
_cell.length_b   1.000
_cell.length_c   1.000
_cell.angle_alpha   90.00
_cell.angle_beta   90.00
_cell.angle_gamma   90.00
#
_symmetry.space_group_name_H-M   'P 1'
#
loop_
_entity.id
_entity.type
_entity.pdbx_description
1 polymer ?
#
loop_
_entity_poly.entity_id
_entity_poly.type
_entity_poly.pdbx_seq_one_letter_code
_entity_poly.pdbx_strand_id
1 'polypeptide(L)'
;MPFVLREHGSGTRMAFQRALNAASLKLKDLNIVAELGNTQAVKEAVKGGLGVSILSDKAVQDEIRLGLLKEIKVKGLDIQRDFHLVVHRSRTMSPICRTFWDFCLSGGEEA
;
A
#
# COMPACT_ATOMS: atom_id res chain seq x y z
N MET A 1 -3.25 3.15 9.65
CA MET A 1 -2.98 3.63 8.28
C MET A 1 -4.04 3.05 7.35
N PRO A 2 -4.83 3.89 6.69
CA PRO A 2 -5.89 3.38 5.81
C PRO A 2 -5.33 2.87 4.49
N PHE A 3 -5.95 1.80 3.98
CA PHE A 3 -5.58 1.20 2.71
C PHE A 3 -6.76 1.23 1.74
N VAL A 4 -6.44 1.50 0.49
CA VAL A 4 -7.39 1.42 -0.63
C VAL A 4 -6.89 0.31 -1.54
N LEU A 5 -7.71 -0.67 -1.84
CA LEU A 5 -7.28 -1.81 -2.64
C LEU A 5 -8.17 -2.03 -3.85
N ARG A 6 -7.62 -2.71 -4.86
CA ARG A 6 -8.41 -3.23 -5.97
C ARG A 6 -9.31 -4.35 -5.46
N GLU A 7 -10.31 -4.66 -6.23
CA GLU A 7 -11.23 -5.74 -5.90
C GLU A 7 -10.50 -7.08 -5.84
N HIS A 8 -11.14 -8.03 -5.18
CA HIS A 8 -10.64 -9.39 -5.06
C HIS A 8 -10.40 -9.99 -6.46
N GLY A 9 -9.27 -10.66 -6.63
CA GLY A 9 -8.93 -11.29 -7.90
C GLY A 9 -8.03 -10.47 -8.80
N SER A 10 -7.76 -9.20 -8.50
CA SER A 10 -6.82 -8.43 -9.32
C SER A 10 -5.39 -8.92 -9.07
N GLY A 11 -4.56 -8.84 -10.13
CA GLY A 11 -3.16 -9.25 -10.02
C GLY A 11 -2.39 -8.39 -9.02
N THR A 12 -2.70 -7.11 -8.99
CA THR A 12 -2.07 -6.16 -8.05
C THR A 12 -2.36 -6.56 -6.61
N ARG A 13 -3.62 -6.87 -6.32
CA ARG A 13 -4.00 -7.28 -4.97
C ARG A 13 -3.35 -8.60 -4.58
N MET A 14 -3.24 -9.53 -5.53
CA MET A 14 -2.58 -10.81 -5.29
C MET A 14 -1.10 -10.64 -4.97
N ALA A 15 -0.42 -9.75 -5.67
CA ALA A 15 0.99 -9.46 -5.40
C ALA A 15 1.17 -8.93 -3.97
N PHE A 16 0.26 -8.05 -3.55
CA PHE A 16 0.30 -7.51 -2.21
C PHE A 16 0.04 -8.60 -1.16
N GLN A 17 -0.94 -9.46 -1.40
CA GLN A 17 -1.23 -10.56 -0.48
C GLN A 17 -0.03 -11.49 -0.32
N ARG A 18 0.67 -11.79 -1.42
CA ARG A 18 1.87 -12.63 -1.33
C ARG A 18 2.95 -11.96 -0.49
N ALA A 19 3.16 -10.67 -0.66
CA ALA A 19 4.15 -9.93 0.11
C ALA A 19 3.79 -9.92 1.60
N LEU A 20 2.51 -9.72 1.91
CA LEU A 20 2.05 -9.75 3.29
C LEU A 20 2.24 -11.12 3.91
N ASN A 21 1.87 -12.18 3.19
CA ASN A 21 2.01 -13.55 3.69
C ASN A 21 3.47 -13.88 3.97
N ALA A 22 4.38 -13.44 3.10
CA ALA A 22 5.80 -13.64 3.31
C ALA A 22 6.31 -12.92 4.55
N ALA A 23 5.63 -11.84 4.95
CA ALA A 23 5.96 -11.09 6.16
C ALA A 23 5.11 -11.55 7.37
N SER A 24 4.40 -12.66 7.24
CA SER A 24 3.52 -13.22 8.27
C SER A 24 2.33 -12.30 8.61
N LEU A 25 1.86 -11.55 7.62
CA LEU A 25 0.70 -10.66 7.75
C LEU A 25 -0.43 -11.13 6.86
N LYS A 26 -1.63 -10.64 7.14
CA LYS A 26 -2.82 -10.91 6.33
C LYS A 26 -3.54 -9.60 6.07
N LEU A 27 -4.35 -9.58 5.00
CA LEU A 27 -5.15 -8.39 4.69
C LEU A 27 -6.04 -7.97 5.86
N LYS A 28 -6.55 -8.91 6.62
CA LYS A 28 -7.40 -8.60 7.77
C LYS A 28 -6.68 -7.82 8.86
N ASP A 29 -5.35 -7.83 8.84
CA ASP A 29 -4.56 -7.08 9.80
C ASP A 29 -4.44 -5.59 9.43
N LEU A 30 -4.97 -5.21 8.28
CA LEU A 30 -4.87 -3.86 7.76
C LEU A 30 -6.22 -3.15 7.84
N ASN A 31 -6.16 -1.82 7.91
CA ASN A 31 -7.36 -1.00 7.89
C ASN A 31 -7.75 -0.69 6.44
N ILE A 32 -8.53 -1.57 5.83
CA ILE A 32 -8.96 -1.39 4.45
C ILE A 32 -10.23 -0.54 4.45
N VAL A 33 -10.14 0.68 3.92
CA VAL A 33 -11.24 1.63 3.92
C VAL A 33 -12.04 1.63 2.63
N ALA A 34 -11.51 1.04 1.56
CA ALA A 34 -12.24 0.97 0.30
C ALA A 34 -11.67 -0.14 -0.59
N GLU A 35 -12.57 -0.77 -1.36
CA GLU A 35 -12.21 -1.68 -2.43
C GLU A 35 -12.81 -1.14 -3.71
N LEU A 36 -12.00 -0.94 -4.72
CA LEU A 36 -12.42 -0.26 -5.94
C LEU A 36 -12.17 -1.13 -7.16
N GLY A 37 -13.06 -1.02 -8.12
CA GLY A 37 -13.12 -1.94 -9.25
C GLY A 37 -12.14 -1.66 -10.39
N ASN A 38 -11.35 -0.59 -10.33
CA ASN A 38 -10.37 -0.34 -11.38
C ASN A 38 -9.21 0.51 -10.86
N THR A 39 -8.10 0.43 -11.59
CA THR A 39 -6.87 1.11 -11.23
C THR A 39 -7.03 2.63 -11.17
N GLN A 40 -7.78 3.20 -12.10
CA GLN A 40 -7.95 4.66 -12.14
C GLN A 40 -8.67 5.15 -10.88
N ALA A 41 -9.69 4.43 -10.44
CA ALA A 41 -10.40 4.78 -9.22
C ALA A 41 -9.48 4.72 -8.01
N VAL A 42 -8.63 3.70 -7.94
CA VAL A 42 -7.64 3.59 -6.85
C VAL A 42 -6.68 4.77 -6.88
N LYS A 43 -6.17 5.13 -8.05
CA LYS A 43 -5.25 6.26 -8.20
C LYS A 43 -5.90 7.56 -7.72
N GLU A 44 -7.15 7.80 -8.10
CA GLU A 44 -7.85 9.02 -7.69
C GLU A 44 -8.06 9.05 -6.17
N ALA A 45 -8.39 7.92 -5.57
CA ALA A 45 -8.55 7.84 -4.12
C ALA A 45 -7.24 8.16 -3.40
N VAL A 46 -6.12 7.63 -3.88
CA VAL A 46 -4.81 7.88 -3.26
C VAL A 46 -4.41 9.34 -3.47
N LYS A 47 -4.63 9.88 -4.67
CA LYS A 47 -4.35 11.30 -4.95
C LYS A 47 -5.18 12.22 -4.07
N GLY A 48 -6.39 11.80 -3.71
CA GLY A 48 -7.25 12.54 -2.80
C GLY A 48 -6.89 12.38 -1.32
N GLY A 49 -5.87 11.61 -1.03
CA GLY A 49 -5.43 11.45 0.37
C GLY A 49 -6.21 10.43 1.16
N LEU A 50 -7.02 9.59 0.51
CA LEU A 50 -7.84 8.61 1.22
C LEU A 50 -7.00 7.55 1.93
N GLY A 51 -5.85 7.21 1.38
CA GLY A 51 -4.99 6.21 2.01
C GLY A 51 -3.83 5.78 1.15
N VAL A 52 -3.26 4.65 1.52
CA VAL A 52 -2.15 3.99 0.84
C VAL A 52 -2.72 2.93 -0.07
N SER A 53 -2.10 2.69 -1.21
CA SER A 53 -2.46 1.56 -2.03
C SER A 53 -1.24 0.93 -2.67
N ILE A 54 -1.44 -0.24 -3.25
CA ILE A 54 -0.44 -0.89 -4.09
C ILE A 54 -0.89 -0.73 -5.54
N LEU A 55 0.02 -0.31 -6.40
CA LEU A 55 -0.25 -0.13 -7.82
C LEU A 55 0.96 -0.58 -8.61
N SER A 56 0.72 -0.97 -9.87
CA SER A 56 1.82 -1.37 -10.73
C SER A 56 2.65 -0.16 -11.12
N ASP A 57 3.91 -0.41 -11.43
CA ASP A 57 4.83 0.63 -11.87
C ASP A 57 4.25 1.43 -13.04
N LYS A 58 3.71 0.71 -14.03
CA LYS A 58 3.14 1.36 -15.22
C LYS A 58 1.95 2.24 -14.88
N ALA A 59 1.18 1.88 -13.88
CA ALA A 59 -0.02 2.64 -13.52
C ALA A 59 0.31 3.98 -12.87
N VAL A 60 1.45 4.09 -12.18
CA VAL A 60 1.78 5.28 -11.38
C VAL A 60 3.03 6.00 -11.83
N GLN A 61 3.67 5.52 -12.89
CA GLN A 61 4.92 6.06 -13.39
C GLN A 61 4.87 7.57 -13.59
N ASP A 62 3.83 8.07 -14.24
CA ASP A 62 3.68 9.50 -14.50
C ASP A 62 3.41 10.28 -13.23
N GLU A 63 2.55 9.76 -12.37
CA GLU A 63 2.22 10.43 -11.12
C GLU A 63 3.42 10.55 -10.19
N ILE A 64 4.25 9.54 -10.13
CA ILE A 64 5.48 9.60 -9.33
C ILE A 64 6.46 10.59 -9.94
N ARG A 65 6.63 10.55 -11.26
CA ARG A 65 7.54 11.45 -11.95
C ARG A 65 7.13 12.91 -11.77
N LEU A 66 5.82 13.18 -11.80
CA LEU A 66 5.29 14.53 -11.63
C LEU A 66 5.18 14.95 -10.17
N GLY A 67 5.46 14.07 -9.24
CA GLY A 67 5.41 14.38 -7.82
C GLY A 67 4.00 14.42 -7.23
N LEU A 68 3.01 13.84 -7.92
CA LEU A 68 1.65 13.78 -7.41
C LEU A 68 1.45 12.66 -6.40
N LEU A 69 2.17 11.57 -6.58
CA LEU A 69 2.21 10.43 -5.67
C LEU A 69 3.65 10.14 -5.32
N LYS A 70 3.87 9.48 -4.23
CA LYS A 70 5.22 9.01 -3.89
C LYS A 70 5.17 7.56 -3.45
N GLU A 71 6.24 6.85 -3.77
CA GLU A 71 6.42 5.49 -3.34
C GLU A 71 6.85 5.46 -1.89
N ILE A 72 6.33 4.51 -1.12
CA ILE A 72 6.84 4.25 0.22
C ILE A 72 7.38 2.83 0.27
N LYS A 73 8.43 2.64 1.05
CA LYS A 73 9.01 1.33 1.27
C LYS A 73 8.89 0.99 2.73
N VAL A 74 8.54 -0.26 3.00
CA VAL A 74 8.36 -0.75 4.35
C VAL A 74 9.36 -1.86 4.59
N LYS A 75 10.18 -1.68 5.60
CA LYS A 75 11.18 -2.67 5.96
C LYS A 75 10.50 -4.00 6.30
N GLY A 76 10.99 -5.06 5.68
CA GLY A 76 10.43 -6.39 5.91
C GLY A 76 9.30 -6.78 4.99
N LEU A 77 8.79 -5.84 4.20
CA LEU A 77 7.73 -6.11 3.22
C LEU A 77 8.33 -6.04 1.83
N ASP A 78 8.49 -7.21 1.22
CA ASP A 78 9.16 -7.33 -0.07
C ASP A 78 8.13 -7.57 -1.16
N ILE A 79 7.79 -6.50 -1.87
CA ILE A 79 6.82 -6.52 -2.96
C ILE A 79 7.58 -6.73 -4.26
N GLN A 80 6.96 -7.46 -5.20
CA GLN A 80 7.55 -7.64 -6.53
C GLN A 80 7.90 -6.28 -7.12
N ARG A 81 9.03 -6.21 -7.85
CA ARG A 81 9.59 -4.97 -8.35
C ARG A 81 8.67 -4.16 -9.26
N ASP A 82 7.67 -4.81 -9.86
CA ASP A 82 6.73 -4.14 -10.75
C ASP A 82 5.57 -3.47 -10.02
N PHE A 83 5.55 -3.54 -8.69
CA PHE A 83 4.49 -2.97 -7.87
C PHE A 83 5.08 -2.09 -6.78
N HIS A 84 4.34 -1.04 -6.42
CA HIS A 84 4.77 -0.10 -5.40
C HIS A 84 3.64 0.23 -4.44
N LEU A 85 3.98 0.44 -3.17
CA LEU A 85 3.07 1.11 -2.25
C LEU A 85 3.18 2.60 -2.50
N VAL A 86 2.06 3.27 -2.67
CA VAL A 86 2.04 4.69 -3.00
C VAL A 86 1.11 5.45 -2.08
N VAL A 87 1.43 6.71 -1.84
CA VAL A 87 0.63 7.63 -1.03
C VAL A 87 0.60 8.99 -1.71
N HIS A 88 -0.31 9.85 -1.23
CA HIS A 88 -0.35 11.23 -1.67
C HIS A 88 1.00 11.90 -1.39
N ARG A 89 1.42 12.78 -2.30
CA ARG A 89 2.75 13.40 -2.26
C ARG A 89 3.08 14.12 -0.96
N SER A 90 2.06 14.74 -0.32
CA SER A 90 2.29 15.52 0.88
C SER A 90 2.21 14.67 2.14
N ARG A 91 1.84 13.41 2.01
CA ARG A 91 1.71 12.53 3.16
C ARG A 91 3.04 11.90 3.47
N THR A 92 3.49 12.04 4.71
CA THR A 92 4.65 11.29 5.18
C THR A 92 4.14 10.25 6.15
N MET A 93 4.85 9.13 6.20
CA MET A 93 4.53 8.13 7.22
C MET A 93 4.91 8.71 8.56
N SER A 94 3.92 8.93 9.42
CA SER A 94 4.17 9.47 10.76
C SER A 94 4.96 8.44 11.58
N PRO A 95 5.65 8.87 12.64
CA PRO A 95 6.31 7.91 13.52
C PRO A 95 5.36 6.84 14.07
N ILE A 96 4.12 7.22 14.34
CA ILE A 96 3.12 6.27 14.81
C ILE A 96 2.80 5.21 13.75
N CYS A 97 2.65 5.63 12.50
CA CYS A 97 2.41 4.68 11.41
C CYS A 97 3.59 3.76 11.19
N ARG A 98 4.81 4.28 11.29
CA ARG A 98 6.01 3.45 11.16
C ARG A 98 6.08 2.43 12.28
N THR A 99 5.76 2.84 13.48
CA THR A 99 5.74 1.94 14.63
C THR A 99 4.70 0.84 14.42
N PHE A 100 3.54 1.19 13.89
CA PHE A 100 2.51 0.20 13.58
C PHE A 100 3.02 -0.83 12.58
N TRP A 101 3.66 -0.37 11.50
CA TRP A 101 4.23 -1.29 10.51
C TRP A 101 5.28 -2.19 11.13
N ASP A 102 6.19 -1.64 11.89
CA ASP A 102 7.23 -2.42 12.53
C ASP A 102 6.63 -3.46 13.46
N PHE A 103 5.61 -3.06 14.23
CA PHE A 103 4.89 -3.98 15.11
C PHE A 103 4.27 -5.13 14.31
N CYS A 104 3.55 -4.82 13.24
CA CYS A 104 2.91 -5.84 12.39
C CYS A 104 3.94 -6.75 11.75
N LEU A 105 5.02 -6.19 11.23
CA LEU A 105 6.05 -6.97 10.54
C LEU A 105 6.85 -7.84 11.49
N SER A 106 6.90 -7.50 12.77
CA SER A 106 7.56 -8.34 13.76
C SER A 106 6.63 -9.40 14.34
N GLY A 107 5.41 -9.50 13.81
CA GLY A 107 4.45 -10.51 14.24
C GLY A 107 3.49 -10.05 15.31
N GLY A 108 3.56 -8.78 15.70
CA GLY A 108 2.63 -8.20 16.66
C GLY A 108 2.82 -8.66 18.08
N GLU A 109 3.99 -9.15 18.43
CA GLU A 109 4.20 -9.78 19.72
C GLU A 109 4.74 -8.87 20.80
N GLU A 110 5.18 -7.70 20.43
CA GLU A 110 5.72 -6.73 21.38
C GLU A 110 4.65 -6.08 22.21
N ALA A 111 3.43 -6.34 21.87
CA ALA A 111 2.32 -5.78 22.63
C ALA A 111 2.31 -6.28 24.05
#